data_59f2ab9a163699a63e9900805c11025a
#
_entry.id   59f2ab9a163699a63e9900805c11025a
#
_cell.length_a   1.000
_cell.length_b   1.000
_cell.length_c   1.000
_cell.angle_alpha   90.00
_cell.angle_beta   90.00
_cell.angle_gamma   90.00
#
_symmetry.space_group_name_H-M   'P 1'
#
loop_
_entity.id
_entity.type
_entity.pdbx_description
1 polymer ?
#
loop_
_entity_poly.entity_id
_entity_poly.type
_entity_poly.pdbx_seq_one_letter_code
_entity_poly.pdbx_strand_id
1 'polypeptide(L)'
;MTYSLEFRPAVLKSLRRFPKRDLIRLKKKIEGLAHHLPPTKITKKKGDNPFHKVRSGNYRIIYEIHENKLVFLVVKVGHRKDVYKNIN
;
A
#
# COMPACT_ATOMS: atom_id res chain seq x y z
N MET A 1 -14.82 -7.56 -6.02
CA MET A 1 -13.87 -8.52 -6.59
C MET A 1 -12.61 -8.53 -5.74
N THR A 2 -12.11 -9.72 -5.42
CA THR A 2 -10.95 -9.88 -4.55
C THR A 2 -9.67 -9.99 -5.37
N TYR A 3 -8.68 -9.19 -5.01
CA TYR A 3 -7.37 -9.23 -5.67
C TYR A 3 -6.41 -10.07 -4.84
N SER A 4 -5.46 -10.70 -5.53
CA SER A 4 -4.36 -11.41 -4.86
C SER A 4 -3.40 -10.37 -4.29
N LEU A 5 -3.03 -10.55 -3.03
CA LEU A 5 -2.16 -9.61 -2.34
C LEU A 5 -0.70 -9.98 -2.52
N GLU A 6 0.10 -9.06 -3.02
CA GLU A 6 1.53 -9.26 -3.19
C GLU A 6 2.30 -8.07 -2.63
N PHE A 7 3.54 -8.32 -2.23
CA PHE A 7 4.42 -7.30 -1.66
C PHE A 7 5.77 -7.32 -2.37
N ARG A 8 6.31 -6.15 -2.62
CA ARG A 8 7.68 -6.08 -3.11
C ARG A 8 8.64 -6.51 -2.00
N PRO A 9 9.78 -7.16 -2.33
CA PRO A 9 10.74 -7.60 -1.31
C PRO A 9 11.20 -6.49 -0.37
N ALA A 10 11.40 -5.28 -0.88
CA ALA A 10 11.80 -4.16 -0.04
C ALA A 10 10.76 -3.82 1.01
N VAL A 11 9.47 -4.01 0.69
CA VAL A 11 8.38 -3.76 1.63
C VAL A 11 8.44 -4.78 2.76
N LEU A 12 8.66 -6.05 2.44
CA LEU A 12 8.74 -7.08 3.44
C LEU A 12 9.88 -6.82 4.44
N LYS A 13 11.01 -6.33 3.93
CA LYS A 13 12.14 -5.96 4.78
C LYS A 13 11.78 -4.79 5.70
N SER A 14 11.12 -3.79 5.16
CA SER A 14 10.72 -2.61 5.94
C SER A 14 9.76 -3.00 7.05
N LEU A 15 8.80 -3.88 6.77
CA LEU A 15 7.81 -4.29 7.73
C LEU A 15 8.41 -4.97 8.95
N ARG A 16 9.55 -5.63 8.80
CA ARG A 16 10.21 -6.29 9.92
C ARG A 16 10.69 -5.31 11.00
N ARG A 17 10.83 -4.04 10.65
CA ARG A 17 11.30 -3.01 11.58
C ARG A 17 10.16 -2.34 12.33
N PHE A 18 8.93 -2.63 11.97
CA PHE A 18 7.78 -1.97 12.57
C PHE A 18 7.35 -2.68 13.85
N PRO A 19 6.83 -1.92 14.84
CA PRO A 19 6.25 -2.54 16.03
C PRO A 19 5.13 -3.50 15.65
N LYS A 20 5.01 -4.59 16.40
CA LYS A 20 4.00 -5.62 16.12
C LYS A 20 2.59 -5.04 16.06
N ARG A 21 2.30 -4.11 16.96
CA ARG A 21 1.00 -3.42 17.00
C ARG A 21 0.67 -2.76 15.66
N ASP A 22 1.67 -2.07 15.10
CA ASP A 22 1.48 -1.38 13.84
C ASP A 22 1.36 -2.35 12.68
N LEU A 23 2.10 -3.47 12.72
CA LEU A 23 2.01 -4.49 11.69
C LEU A 23 0.62 -5.08 11.60
N ILE A 24 0.01 -5.36 12.74
CA ILE A 24 -1.34 -5.92 12.77
C ILE A 24 -2.33 -4.95 12.13
N ARG A 25 -2.22 -3.69 12.48
CA ARG A 25 -3.09 -2.64 11.94
C ARG A 25 -2.90 -2.48 10.43
N LEU A 26 -1.65 -2.45 9.98
CA LEU A 26 -1.33 -2.33 8.57
C LEU A 26 -1.84 -3.52 7.77
N LYS A 27 -1.65 -4.72 8.32
CA LYS A 27 -2.11 -5.93 7.66
C LYS A 27 -3.61 -5.92 7.44
N LYS A 28 -4.37 -5.54 8.47
CA LYS A 28 -5.83 -5.45 8.35
C LYS A 28 -6.24 -4.43 7.29
N LYS A 29 -5.56 -3.30 7.26
CA LYS A 29 -5.87 -2.25 6.29
C LYS A 29 -5.59 -2.73 4.87
N ILE A 30 -4.44 -3.35 4.66
CA ILE A 30 -4.04 -3.84 3.34
C ILE A 30 -4.98 -4.94 2.85
N GLU A 31 -5.32 -5.88 3.72
CA GLU A 31 -6.23 -6.96 3.36
C GLU A 31 -7.61 -6.41 3.02
N GLY A 32 -8.08 -5.43 3.77
CA GLY A 32 -9.35 -4.78 3.48
C GLY A 32 -9.35 -4.08 2.13
N LEU A 33 -8.24 -3.45 1.78
CA LEU A 33 -8.12 -2.78 0.48
C LEU A 33 -8.15 -3.78 -0.68
N ALA A 34 -7.51 -4.93 -0.51
CA ALA A 34 -7.49 -5.95 -1.56
C ALA A 34 -8.88 -6.54 -1.79
N HIS A 35 -9.73 -6.56 -0.79
CA HIS A 35 -11.11 -7.03 -0.91
C HIS A 35 -12.06 -5.95 -1.41
N HIS A 36 -11.87 -4.71 -0.95
CA HIS A 36 -12.76 -3.59 -1.27
C HIS A 36 -11.90 -2.37 -1.62
N LEU A 37 -11.58 -2.24 -2.92
CA LEU A 37 -10.76 -1.13 -3.36
C LEU A 37 -11.51 0.19 -3.22
N PRO A 38 -10.86 1.22 -2.65
CA PRO A 38 -11.47 2.55 -2.56
C PRO A 38 -11.51 3.20 -3.95
N PRO A 39 -12.36 4.21 -4.14
CA PRO A 39 -12.42 4.93 -5.41
C PRO A 39 -11.06 5.50 -5.80
N THR A 40 -10.73 5.39 -7.08
CA THR A 40 -9.48 5.90 -7.62
C THR A 40 -9.27 7.39 -7.33
N LYS A 41 -10.35 8.16 -7.34
CA LYS A 41 -10.27 9.60 -7.06
C LYS A 41 -9.69 9.92 -5.70
N ILE A 42 -9.88 9.03 -4.74
CA ILE A 42 -9.43 9.25 -3.36
C ILE A 42 -8.01 8.78 -3.16
N THR A 43 -7.60 7.71 -3.84
CA THR A 43 -6.33 7.05 -3.56
C THR A 43 -5.24 7.34 -4.56
N LYS A 44 -5.60 7.67 -5.81
CA LYS A 44 -4.60 7.87 -6.84
C LYS A 44 -3.79 9.12 -6.58
N LYS A 45 -2.47 8.99 -6.69
CA LYS A 45 -1.56 10.10 -6.53
C LYS A 45 -1.73 11.06 -7.70
N LYS A 46 -1.60 12.36 -7.42
CA LYS A 46 -1.74 13.39 -8.44
C LYS A 46 -0.73 13.17 -9.58
N GLY A 47 -1.20 13.26 -10.82
CA GLY A 47 -0.38 13.04 -12.01
C GLY A 47 -0.68 11.70 -12.65
N ASP A 48 0.13 11.32 -13.65
CA ASP A 48 -0.09 10.12 -14.45
C ASP A 48 0.65 8.89 -13.96
N ASN A 49 1.04 8.86 -12.70
CA ASN A 49 1.73 7.69 -12.18
C ASN A 49 0.72 6.59 -11.82
N PRO A 50 1.16 5.31 -11.87
CA PRO A 50 0.28 4.17 -11.60
C PRO A 50 0.06 3.92 -10.10
N PHE A 51 0.64 4.73 -9.25
CA PHE A 51 0.60 4.48 -7.81
C PHE A 51 -0.64 5.06 -7.16
N HIS A 52 -1.20 4.28 -6.23
CA HIS A 52 -2.26 4.74 -5.35
C HIS A 52 -1.68 4.88 -3.95
N LYS A 53 -2.27 5.74 -3.15
CA LYS A 53 -1.83 5.92 -1.78
C LYS A 53 -3.02 5.87 -0.83
N VAL A 54 -2.77 5.33 0.36
CA VAL A 54 -3.77 5.31 1.41
C VAL A 54 -3.07 5.49 2.75
N ARG A 55 -3.77 6.07 3.69
CA ARG A 55 -3.24 6.36 5.02
C ARG A 55 -3.74 5.35 6.04
N SER A 56 -2.86 4.92 6.93
CA SER A 56 -3.23 4.07 8.05
C SER A 56 -2.46 4.56 9.28
N GLY A 57 -3.13 5.31 10.15
CA GLY A 57 -2.46 5.93 11.29
C GLY A 57 -1.38 6.90 10.82
N ASN A 58 -0.17 6.71 11.30
CA ASN A 58 0.98 7.52 10.92
C ASN A 58 1.73 6.97 9.71
N TYR A 59 1.20 5.94 9.09
CA TYR A 59 1.84 5.28 7.95
C TYR A 59 1.12 5.56 6.67
N ARG A 60 1.86 5.47 5.57
CA ARG A 60 1.32 5.55 4.23
C ARG A 60 1.60 4.24 3.51
N ILE A 61 0.60 3.78 2.77
CA ILE A 61 0.71 2.57 1.96
C ILE A 61 0.61 3.01 0.51
N ILE A 62 1.60 2.66 -0.29
CA ILE A 62 1.58 2.93 -1.72
C ILE A 62 1.48 1.59 -2.43
N TYR A 63 0.53 1.49 -3.35
CA TYR A 63 0.25 0.23 -4.03
C TYR A 63 -0.09 0.47 -5.49
N GLU A 64 0.00 -0.62 -6.27
CA GLU A 64 -0.42 -0.67 -7.66
C GLU A 64 -1.53 -1.69 -7.79
N ILE A 65 -2.43 -1.45 -8.73
CA ILE A 65 -3.50 -2.40 -9.03
C ILE A 65 -3.26 -2.92 -10.43
N HIS A 66 -3.06 -4.24 -10.54
CA HIS A 66 -2.88 -4.91 -11.81
C HIS A 66 -4.16 -5.65 -12.15
N GLU A 67 -5.07 -4.97 -12.85
CA GLU A 67 -6.41 -5.50 -13.12
C GLU A 67 -6.39 -6.77 -13.97
N ASN A 68 -5.48 -6.85 -14.93
CA ASN A 68 -5.40 -8.02 -15.80
C ASN A 68 -5.03 -9.29 -15.05
N LYS A 69 -4.29 -9.14 -13.96
CA LYS A 69 -3.84 -10.28 -13.16
C LYS A 69 -4.57 -10.39 -11.84
N LEU A 70 -5.45 -9.46 -11.55
CA LEU A 70 -6.16 -9.34 -10.28
C LEU A 70 -5.18 -9.33 -9.10
N VAL A 71 -4.12 -8.53 -9.23
CA VAL A 71 -3.07 -8.40 -8.21
C VAL A 71 -3.11 -7.01 -7.59
N PHE A 72 -3.07 -6.98 -6.27
CA PHE A 72 -2.91 -5.78 -5.47
C PHE A 72 -1.48 -5.80 -4.95
N LEU A 73 -0.61 -5.00 -5.55
CA LEU A 73 0.82 -5.03 -5.23
C LEU A 73 1.17 -3.87 -4.29
N VAL A 74 1.63 -4.21 -3.09
CA VAL A 74 2.11 -3.19 -2.16
C VAL A 74 3.53 -2.81 -2.54
N VAL A 75 3.71 -1.56 -2.92
CA VAL A 75 4.96 -1.03 -3.44
C VAL A 75 5.82 -0.44 -2.32
N LYS A 76 5.19 0.25 -1.38
CA LYS A 76 5.92 0.87 -0.28
C LYS A 76 4.99 1.08 0.91
N VAL A 77 5.53 0.84 2.10
CA VAL A 77 4.86 1.15 3.35
C VAL A 77 5.89 1.84 4.22
N GLY A 78 5.55 2.97 4.78
CA GLY A 78 6.47 3.67 5.63
C GLY A 78 5.83 4.81 6.38
N HIS A 79 6.62 5.45 7.22
CA HIS A 79 6.17 6.59 7.95
C HIS A 79 5.82 7.71 6.98
N ARG A 80 4.78 8.43 7.30
CA ARG A 80 4.22 9.47 6.45
C ARG A 80 5.25 10.44 5.88
N LYS A 81 6.30 10.76 6.64
CA LYS A 81 7.33 11.69 6.18
C LYS A 81 8.37 11.05 5.24
N ASP A 82 8.53 9.73 5.32
CA ASP A 82 9.61 9.05 4.61
C ASP A 82 9.20 8.37 3.32
N VAL A 83 7.89 8.13 3.17
CA VAL A 83 7.38 7.35 2.05
C VAL A 83 7.65 7.98 0.69
N TYR A 84 7.60 9.29 0.63
CA TYR A 84 7.73 10.00 -0.65
C TYR A 84 9.17 10.26 -1.09
N LYS A 85 10.15 10.01 -0.25
CA LYS A 85 11.54 10.31 -0.57
C LYS A 85 12.10 9.46 -1.70
N ASN A 86 11.63 8.22 -1.83
CA ASN A 86 12.19 7.26 -2.76
C ASN A 86 11.22 6.82 -3.85
N ILE A 87 10.13 7.56 -4.02
CA ILE A 87 9.16 7.28 -5.06
C ILE A 87 9.07 8.47 -5.98
N ASN A 88 9.61 8.34 -7.14
CA ASN A 88 9.55 9.35 -8.17
C ASN A 88 9.18 8.73 -9.49
#